data_4b065b009641e3a48ad945ef84d8cc5e
#
_entry.id   4b065b009641e3a48ad945ef84d8cc5e
#
_cell.length_a   1.000
_cell.length_b   1.000
_cell.length_c   1.000
_cell.angle_alpha   90.00
_cell.angle_beta   90.00
_cell.angle_gamma   90.00
#
_symmetry.space_group_name_H-M   'P 1'
#
loop_
_entity.id
_entity.type
_entity.pdbx_description
1 polymer ?
#
loop_
_entity_poly.entity_id
_entity_poly.type
_entity_poly.pdbx_seq_one_letter_code
_entity_poly.pdbx_strand_id
1 'polypeptide(L)'
;MGSEMEPLLLAWSYFRRRKFQLCADLCTQMLEKSPYDQAAWILKARALTEMVYVDEIDVDREGIAEMILDENAIAQVPRPGTSLKLPGATQAGVPSPAVRPLTQAGRPITGFLRPSTQGGRPGTMEQAIRTPRAAYTARPVTSSSGRFVRLGTASMLTSPDGPFINLSRLNLTKYAQKPKLAKALFEYIFHHENDVKTALDLAALSTEHSQYKDWWWKVQIGKCYYRLGMYREAEKQFKSALKQQEMIDTFLYLAKVYISLDQPVTALNLFKQGLDKFPGEVTLLCGIARIHEEMNDMPSAAECYKEVLKQDNTHVEAIACIGSNHFYSDQPEIALRFYRRLLQMGVYNCQLFNNLGLCCFYAQQYDLTLASFERALSLAENEEEAADVWYNLGHVAVGIGDTSLAHQCFRLALANNNSHAEAYNNLAVLEMRKGHVEQAKALLQTASSLAPRMYEPHFNFATISDKIGDLQRSYVAARKSEEVFPDHVDTRHLIERLKQHFAML
;
A
#
# COMPACT_ATOMS: atom_id res chain seq x y z
N MET A 1 -26.10 -49.91 0.27
CA MET A 1 -24.93 -49.45 1.04
C MET A 1 -24.17 -48.49 0.14
N GLY A 2 -24.35 -47.18 0.31
CA GLY A 2 -23.56 -46.22 -0.39
C GLY A 2 -22.14 -46.33 0.10
N SER A 3 -21.15 -46.44 -0.79
CA SER A 3 -19.75 -46.42 -0.43
C SER A 3 -19.45 -45.06 0.20
N GLU A 4 -19.29 -45.02 1.51
CA GLU A 4 -18.83 -43.81 2.18
C GLU A 4 -17.47 -43.45 1.58
N MET A 5 -17.34 -42.24 1.09
CA MET A 5 -16.09 -41.74 0.54
C MET A 5 -15.01 -41.77 1.61
N GLU A 6 -13.85 -42.29 1.27
CA GLU A 6 -12.70 -42.35 2.18
C GLU A 6 -12.45 -40.95 2.79
N PRO A 7 -12.35 -40.83 4.13
CA PRO A 7 -12.25 -39.52 4.80
C PRO A 7 -11.08 -38.66 4.28
N LEU A 8 -9.95 -39.28 3.91
CA LEU A 8 -8.78 -38.56 3.38
C LEU A 8 -9.10 -37.94 2.01
N LEU A 9 -9.80 -38.65 1.13
CA LEU A 9 -10.22 -38.13 -0.16
C LEU A 9 -11.23 -36.99 -0.01
N LEU A 10 -12.12 -37.10 0.97
CA LEU A 10 -13.08 -36.02 1.29
C LEU A 10 -12.36 -34.79 1.83
N ALA A 11 -11.41 -34.95 2.74
CA ALA A 11 -10.58 -33.86 3.25
C ALA A 11 -9.78 -33.16 2.13
N TRP A 12 -9.20 -33.96 1.24
CA TRP A 12 -8.51 -33.45 0.03
C TRP A 12 -9.46 -32.69 -0.90
N SER A 13 -10.69 -33.17 -1.08
CA SER A 13 -11.71 -32.46 -1.86
C SER A 13 -12.07 -31.11 -1.24
N TYR A 14 -12.21 -31.04 0.10
CA TYR A 14 -12.45 -29.77 0.79
C TYR A 14 -11.27 -28.81 0.62
N PHE A 15 -10.04 -29.28 0.73
CA PHE A 15 -8.85 -28.49 0.51
C PHE A 15 -8.83 -27.87 -0.90
N ARG A 16 -9.06 -28.68 -1.94
CA ARG A 16 -9.11 -28.18 -3.33
C ARG A 16 -10.23 -27.19 -3.60
N ARG A 17 -11.35 -27.28 -2.85
CA ARG A 17 -12.47 -26.32 -2.90
C ARG A 17 -12.28 -25.09 -2.01
N ARG A 18 -11.07 -24.92 -1.45
CA ARG A 18 -10.73 -23.83 -0.52
C ARG A 18 -11.61 -23.79 0.74
N LYS A 19 -12.22 -24.92 1.13
CA LYS A 19 -12.97 -25.07 2.38
C LYS A 19 -12.02 -25.56 3.47
N PHE A 20 -11.04 -24.71 3.82
CA PHE A 20 -9.92 -25.10 4.66
C PHE A 20 -10.32 -25.49 6.08
N GLN A 21 -11.29 -24.79 6.68
CA GLN A 21 -11.80 -25.13 8.01
C GLN A 21 -12.38 -26.55 8.04
N LEU A 22 -13.28 -26.88 7.08
CA LEU A 22 -13.86 -28.23 7.01
C LEU A 22 -12.81 -29.32 6.75
N CYS A 23 -11.77 -29.00 6.00
CA CYS A 23 -10.62 -29.88 5.79
C CYS A 23 -9.87 -30.11 7.10
N ALA A 24 -9.56 -29.05 7.86
CA ALA A 24 -8.84 -29.12 9.13
C ALA A 24 -9.63 -29.92 10.18
N ASP A 25 -10.94 -29.71 10.27
CA ASP A 25 -11.83 -30.41 11.21
C ASP A 25 -11.89 -31.91 10.91
N LEU A 26 -12.05 -32.27 9.61
CA LEU A 26 -12.07 -33.68 9.20
C LEU A 26 -10.70 -34.36 9.43
N CYS A 27 -9.60 -33.68 9.10
CA CYS A 27 -8.26 -34.16 9.43
C CYS A 27 -8.05 -34.35 10.94
N THR A 28 -8.64 -33.49 11.78
CA THR A 28 -8.60 -33.64 13.24
C THR A 28 -9.29 -34.93 13.67
N GLN A 29 -10.49 -35.20 13.15
CA GLN A 29 -11.23 -36.45 13.44
C GLN A 29 -10.46 -37.71 12.97
N MET A 30 -9.74 -37.62 11.84
CA MET A 30 -8.91 -38.71 11.36
C MET A 30 -7.71 -38.94 12.28
N LEU A 31 -7.06 -37.87 12.69
CA LEU A 31 -5.91 -37.94 13.59
C LEU A 31 -6.28 -38.39 15.01
N GLU A 32 -7.53 -38.15 15.45
CA GLU A 32 -8.05 -38.74 16.71
C GLU A 32 -8.13 -40.28 16.64
N LYS A 33 -8.49 -40.83 15.46
CA LYS A 33 -8.56 -42.28 15.25
C LYS A 33 -7.19 -42.87 14.95
N SER A 34 -6.37 -42.15 14.16
CA SER A 34 -5.04 -42.63 13.71
C SER A 34 -3.99 -41.53 13.92
N PRO A 35 -3.42 -41.40 15.14
CA PRO A 35 -2.51 -40.28 15.47
C PRO A 35 -1.20 -40.23 14.66
N TYR A 36 -0.85 -41.34 14.00
CA TYR A 36 0.39 -41.46 13.20
C TYR A 36 0.20 -41.26 11.70
N ASP A 37 -1.00 -40.92 11.26
CA ASP A 37 -1.29 -40.70 9.85
C ASP A 37 -0.59 -39.40 9.36
N GLN A 38 0.50 -39.59 8.63
CA GLN A 38 1.29 -38.48 8.10
C GLN A 38 0.53 -37.69 7.01
N ALA A 39 -0.34 -38.34 6.24
CA ALA A 39 -1.08 -37.68 5.17
C ALA A 39 -2.12 -36.72 5.76
N ALA A 40 -2.88 -37.16 6.76
CA ALA A 40 -3.83 -36.33 7.46
C ALA A 40 -3.15 -35.17 8.20
N TRP A 41 -1.97 -35.44 8.80
CA TRP A 41 -1.19 -34.42 9.48
C TRP A 41 -0.69 -33.33 8.51
N ILE A 42 -0.08 -33.72 7.36
CA ILE A 42 0.39 -32.78 6.33
C ILE A 42 -0.78 -31.96 5.78
N LEU A 43 -1.90 -32.62 5.50
CA LEU A 43 -3.07 -31.94 4.94
C LEU A 43 -3.66 -30.94 5.93
N LYS A 44 -3.71 -31.29 7.23
CA LYS A 44 -4.13 -30.37 8.28
C LYS A 44 -3.18 -29.18 8.43
N ALA A 45 -1.87 -29.41 8.47
CA ALA A 45 -0.89 -28.32 8.55
C ALA A 45 -1.06 -27.36 7.36
N ARG A 46 -1.20 -27.88 6.12
CA ARG A 46 -1.44 -27.08 4.93
C ARG A 46 -2.77 -26.31 4.99
N ALA A 47 -3.85 -26.96 5.43
CA ALA A 47 -5.15 -26.29 5.55
C ALA A 47 -5.09 -25.11 6.54
N LEU A 48 -4.40 -25.28 7.67
CA LEU A 48 -4.20 -24.21 8.65
C LEU A 48 -3.31 -23.08 8.10
N THR A 49 -2.29 -23.42 7.33
CA THR A 49 -1.43 -22.43 6.65
C THR A 49 -2.24 -21.60 5.65
N GLU A 50 -3.01 -22.24 4.78
CA GLU A 50 -3.82 -21.56 3.77
C GLU A 50 -4.96 -20.69 4.35
N MET A 51 -5.39 -20.96 5.59
CA MET A 51 -6.36 -20.11 6.30
C MET A 51 -5.79 -18.73 6.68
N VAL A 52 -4.49 -18.66 6.93
CA VAL A 52 -3.78 -17.45 7.35
C VAL A 52 -2.78 -16.96 6.32
N TYR A 53 -2.52 -17.77 5.29
CA TYR A 53 -1.60 -17.44 4.22
C TYR A 53 -2.16 -16.28 3.41
N VAL A 54 -1.41 -15.23 3.39
CA VAL A 54 -1.62 -14.09 2.51
C VAL A 54 -0.42 -14.05 1.57
N ASP A 55 -0.65 -13.72 0.30
CA ASP A 55 0.44 -13.57 -0.65
C ASP A 55 1.34 -12.40 -0.23
N GLU A 56 2.47 -12.73 0.38
CA GLU A 56 3.43 -11.74 0.88
C GLU A 56 4.02 -10.87 -0.23
N ILE A 57 3.93 -11.32 -1.48
CA ILE A 57 4.46 -10.58 -2.62
C ILE A 57 3.52 -9.45 -3.00
N ASP A 58 2.22 -9.70 -2.99
CA ASP A 58 1.22 -8.71 -3.42
C ASP A 58 0.70 -7.84 -2.27
N VAL A 59 0.48 -8.42 -1.09
CA VAL A 59 -0.16 -7.71 0.04
C VAL A 59 0.75 -6.69 0.71
N ASP A 60 2.04 -6.96 0.83
CA ASP A 60 2.99 -5.99 1.39
C ASP A 60 3.26 -4.80 0.44
N ARG A 61 2.68 -4.83 -0.73
CA ARG A 61 2.81 -3.81 -1.76
C ARG A 61 1.47 -3.30 -2.27
N GLU A 62 0.44 -3.38 -1.46
CA GLU A 62 -0.73 -2.55 -1.72
C GLU A 62 -0.23 -1.11 -1.85
N GLY A 63 -0.22 -0.67 -3.09
CA GLY A 63 0.04 0.70 -3.40
C GLY A 63 1.48 1.17 -3.30
N ILE A 64 2.39 0.57 -4.05
CA ILE A 64 3.50 1.39 -4.56
C ILE A 64 2.94 2.53 -5.40
N ALA A 65 1.90 2.30 -6.17
CA ALA A 65 1.06 3.35 -6.72
C ALA A 65 0.47 4.29 -5.65
N GLU A 66 0.20 3.83 -4.44
CA GLU A 66 -0.18 4.65 -3.30
C GLU A 66 0.99 5.46 -2.74
N MET A 67 2.19 4.88 -2.70
CA MET A 67 3.40 5.57 -2.23
C MET A 67 3.90 6.66 -3.17
N ILE A 68 3.60 6.58 -4.46
CA ILE A 68 4.02 7.61 -5.44
C ILE A 68 3.11 8.82 -5.42
N LEU A 69 1.90 8.65 -4.96
CA LEU A 69 1.08 9.77 -4.52
C LEU A 69 1.50 10.24 -3.13
N ASP A 70 2.63 9.73 -2.64
CA ASP A 70 3.35 10.32 -1.52
C ASP A 70 3.46 11.83 -1.70
N GLU A 71 3.42 12.54 -0.62
CA GLU A 71 3.41 14.00 -0.52
C GLU A 71 4.39 14.70 -1.47
N ASN A 72 5.49 14.05 -1.84
CA ASN A 72 6.46 14.58 -2.79
C ASN A 72 5.97 14.60 -4.25
N ALA A 73 5.24 13.60 -4.69
CA ALA A 73 4.65 13.58 -6.04
C ALA A 73 3.43 14.51 -6.12
N ILE A 74 2.65 14.57 -5.05
CA ILE A 74 1.51 15.47 -4.91
C ILE A 74 1.98 16.92 -4.75
N ALA A 75 3.11 17.16 -4.09
CA ALA A 75 3.72 18.47 -3.93
C ALA A 75 4.16 19.10 -5.26
N GLN A 76 4.46 18.33 -6.28
CA GLN A 76 4.79 18.83 -7.62
C GLN A 76 3.58 19.42 -8.37
N VAL A 77 2.38 19.06 -7.97
CA VAL A 77 1.15 19.54 -8.61
C VAL A 77 0.37 20.42 -7.63
N PRO A 78 0.34 21.77 -7.81
CA PRO A 78 -0.41 22.67 -6.94
C PRO A 78 -1.88 22.25 -6.86
N ARG A 79 -2.43 22.09 -5.67
CA ARG A 79 -3.82 21.67 -5.46
C ARG A 79 -4.76 22.86 -5.45
N PRO A 80 -5.97 22.76 -6.00
CA PRO A 80 -6.94 23.84 -5.91
C PRO A 80 -7.20 24.20 -4.45
N GLY A 81 -7.04 25.49 -4.11
CA GLY A 81 -7.31 25.98 -2.77
C GLY A 81 -6.18 25.85 -1.75
N THR A 82 -5.07 25.19 -2.06
CA THR A 82 -3.93 25.05 -1.14
C THR A 82 -3.05 26.29 -1.07
N SER A 83 -3.02 27.11 -2.12
CA SER A 83 -2.28 28.37 -2.18
C SER A 83 -3.14 29.57 -1.84
N LEU A 84 -2.57 30.55 -1.15
CA LEU A 84 -3.20 31.86 -0.89
C LEU A 84 -3.34 32.73 -2.13
N LYS A 85 -2.66 32.41 -3.22
CA LYS A 85 -2.88 33.07 -4.50
C LYS A 85 -4.24 32.68 -5.08
N LEU A 86 -5.03 33.67 -5.47
CA LEU A 86 -6.30 33.44 -6.15
C LEU A 86 -6.01 32.74 -7.51
N PRO A 87 -6.67 31.61 -7.81
CA PRO A 87 -6.61 31.03 -9.15
C PRO A 87 -7.22 32.06 -10.11
N GLY A 88 -6.42 32.68 -10.93
CA GLY A 88 -6.91 33.68 -11.88
C GLY A 88 -6.13 34.99 -11.95
N ALA A 89 -5.22 35.26 -11.00
CA ALA A 89 -4.42 36.48 -11.05
C ALA A 89 -3.37 36.52 -12.18
N THR A 90 -3.20 35.42 -12.92
CA THR A 90 -2.19 35.29 -13.99
C THR A 90 -2.75 35.04 -15.39
N GLN A 91 -4.07 34.92 -15.57
CA GLN A 91 -4.67 34.77 -16.92
C GLN A 91 -5.80 35.75 -17.10
N ALA A 92 -5.45 36.91 -17.61
CA ALA A 92 -6.43 37.86 -18.17
C ALA A 92 -7.00 37.23 -19.46
N GLY A 93 -8.28 36.86 -19.47
CA GLY A 93 -9.02 36.61 -20.67
C GLY A 93 -9.71 35.25 -20.85
N VAL A 94 -9.62 34.33 -19.91
CA VAL A 94 -10.39 33.08 -19.99
C VAL A 94 -11.42 33.05 -18.86
N PRO A 95 -12.72 32.78 -19.15
CA PRO A 95 -13.69 32.57 -18.08
C PRO A 95 -13.16 31.43 -17.20
N SER A 96 -12.90 31.76 -15.93
CA SER A 96 -12.39 30.82 -14.96
C SER A 96 -13.29 29.60 -14.94
N PRO A 97 -12.81 28.42 -15.29
CA PRO A 97 -13.54 27.22 -14.99
C PRO A 97 -13.40 27.01 -13.46
N ALA A 98 -14.36 27.56 -12.73
CA ALA A 98 -14.46 27.34 -11.30
C ALA A 98 -14.48 25.86 -10.93
N VAL A 99 -14.58 25.01 -11.92
CA VAL A 99 -14.92 23.59 -11.83
C VAL A 99 -13.79 22.66 -12.29
N ARG A 100 -12.85 23.14 -13.12
CA ARG A 100 -11.79 22.28 -13.65
C ARG A 100 -10.43 22.91 -13.40
N PRO A 101 -9.50 22.24 -12.69
CA PRO A 101 -8.14 22.76 -12.60
C PRO A 101 -7.54 22.79 -13.99
N LEU A 102 -6.91 23.89 -14.33
CA LEU A 102 -6.08 23.98 -15.52
C LEU A 102 -4.92 23.00 -15.38
N THR A 103 -4.50 22.43 -16.51
CA THR A 103 -3.45 21.42 -16.64
C THR A 103 -2.27 21.62 -15.69
N GLN A 104 -1.86 20.59 -15.01
CA GLN A 104 -0.75 20.49 -14.06
C GLN A 104 -0.93 21.19 -12.71
N ALA A 105 -1.96 22.00 -12.53
CA ALA A 105 -2.17 22.69 -11.25
C ALA A 105 -3.17 21.93 -10.38
N GLY A 106 -2.67 21.34 -9.32
CA GLY A 106 -3.41 21.00 -8.14
C GLY A 106 -4.69 20.20 -8.30
N ARG A 107 -4.56 18.94 -8.61
CA ARG A 107 -5.67 18.02 -8.50
C ARG A 107 -5.82 17.50 -7.08
N PRO A 108 -7.03 17.23 -6.63
CA PRO A 108 -7.22 16.58 -5.34
C PRO A 108 -6.60 15.17 -5.37
N ILE A 109 -6.17 14.75 -4.21
CA ILE A 109 -5.67 13.39 -4.01
C ILE A 109 -6.82 12.42 -4.27
N THR A 110 -6.55 11.36 -5.01
CA THR A 110 -7.51 10.29 -5.20
C THR A 110 -7.35 9.26 -4.09
N GLY A 111 -8.44 8.86 -3.45
CA GLY A 111 -8.40 7.86 -2.39
C GLY A 111 -7.93 6.48 -2.84
N PHE A 112 -7.97 6.18 -4.14
CA PHE A 112 -7.57 4.87 -4.67
C PHE A 112 -6.06 4.63 -4.66
N LEU A 113 -5.27 5.68 -4.81
CA LEU A 113 -3.81 5.63 -4.89
C LEU A 113 -3.15 6.40 -3.75
N ARG A 114 -3.84 6.54 -2.63
CA ARG A 114 -3.37 7.35 -1.54
C ARG A 114 -2.67 6.53 -0.47
N PRO A 115 -1.45 6.91 -0.03
CA PRO A 115 -0.86 6.40 1.20
C PRO A 115 -1.74 6.81 2.38
N SER A 116 -1.78 5.98 3.41
CA SER A 116 -2.45 6.38 4.64
C SER A 116 -1.87 7.70 5.11
N THR A 117 -2.72 8.61 5.55
CA THR A 117 -2.35 9.95 5.99
C THR A 117 -1.39 9.98 7.17
N GLN A 118 -1.21 8.86 7.85
CA GLN A 118 -0.12 8.67 8.82
C GLN A 118 1.26 8.60 8.14
N GLY A 119 1.28 8.49 6.81
CA GLY A 119 2.49 8.48 6.01
C GLY A 119 3.18 9.82 5.82
N GLY A 120 2.68 10.93 6.38
CA GLY A 120 3.39 12.22 6.40
C GLY A 120 4.78 12.18 7.05
N ARG A 121 5.26 11.01 7.34
CA ARG A 121 6.65 10.74 7.57
C ARG A 121 7.25 10.26 6.26
N PRO A 122 8.46 10.71 5.91
CA PRO A 122 9.23 10.06 4.89
C PRO A 122 9.20 8.59 5.28
N GLY A 123 8.24 7.90 4.67
CA GLY A 123 8.08 6.51 4.95
C GLY A 123 9.40 5.91 4.60
N THR A 124 10.12 5.54 5.58
CA THR A 124 10.90 4.39 5.34
C THR A 124 9.87 3.42 4.77
N MET A 125 10.10 2.87 3.59
CA MET A 125 9.34 1.74 3.03
C MET A 125 8.98 0.71 4.12
N GLU A 126 9.78 0.59 5.16
CA GLU A 126 9.56 -0.16 6.38
C GLU A 126 8.27 0.17 7.14
N GLN A 127 7.76 1.39 7.08
CA GLN A 127 6.50 1.75 7.75
C GLN A 127 5.26 1.50 6.88
N ALA A 128 5.38 1.64 5.57
CA ALA A 128 4.32 1.27 4.65
C ALA A 128 4.14 -0.26 4.56
N ILE A 129 5.22 -1.02 4.77
CA ILE A 129 5.21 -2.48 4.87
C ILE A 129 4.54 -2.97 6.18
N ARG A 130 4.46 -2.12 7.20
CA ARG A 130 3.75 -2.40 8.45
C ARG A 130 2.28 -1.96 8.40
N THR A 131 1.59 -2.25 7.32
CA THR A 131 0.14 -1.99 7.29
C THR A 131 -0.56 -2.85 8.34
N PRO A 132 -1.61 -2.33 9.01
CA PRO A 132 -2.39 -3.09 9.99
C PRO A 132 -2.96 -4.40 9.45
N ARG A 133 -3.12 -4.53 8.13
CA ARG A 133 -3.57 -5.76 7.46
C ARG A 133 -2.64 -6.94 7.70
N ALA A 134 -1.32 -6.77 7.60
CA ALA A 134 -0.38 -7.84 7.93
C ALA A 134 -0.51 -8.30 9.39
N ALA A 135 -0.86 -7.37 10.31
CA ALA A 135 -1.11 -7.69 11.71
C ALA A 135 -2.45 -8.43 11.93
N TYR A 136 -3.47 -8.17 11.11
CA TYR A 136 -4.76 -8.85 11.22
C TYR A 136 -4.75 -10.26 10.62
N THR A 137 -4.02 -10.47 9.55
CA THR A 137 -3.89 -11.78 8.90
C THR A 137 -2.91 -12.72 9.63
N ALA A 138 -2.01 -12.16 10.44
CA ALA A 138 -1.02 -12.92 11.19
C ALA A 138 -1.50 -13.39 12.57
N ARG A 139 -2.75 -13.16 12.96
CA ARG A 139 -3.28 -13.71 14.21
C ARG A 139 -3.68 -15.17 13.99
N PRO A 140 -3.11 -16.12 14.74
CA PRO A 140 -3.59 -17.49 14.70
C PRO A 140 -5.06 -17.49 15.09
N VAL A 141 -5.89 -18.03 14.21
CA VAL A 141 -7.29 -18.30 14.54
C VAL A 141 -7.25 -19.43 15.57
N THR A 142 -7.44 -19.08 16.82
CA THR A 142 -7.64 -20.08 17.86
C THR A 142 -8.94 -20.80 17.56
N SER A 143 -8.86 -22.00 16.97
CA SER A 143 -10.04 -22.84 16.85
C SER A 143 -10.45 -23.30 18.24
N SER A 144 -11.61 -22.87 18.67
CA SER A 144 -12.21 -23.26 19.96
C SER A 144 -12.54 -24.76 20.09
N SER A 145 -12.24 -25.55 19.06
CA SER A 145 -12.51 -26.98 18.98
C SER A 145 -11.25 -27.86 18.87
N GLY A 146 -10.07 -27.30 19.13
CA GLY A 146 -8.81 -27.98 18.93
C GLY A 146 -8.56 -29.13 19.92
N ARG A 147 -9.01 -30.34 19.60
CA ARG A 147 -8.43 -31.54 20.22
C ARG A 147 -7.07 -31.79 19.60
N PHE A 148 -6.03 -31.78 20.45
CA PHE A 148 -4.66 -32.01 20.02
C PHE A 148 -4.37 -33.49 19.91
N VAL A 149 -3.74 -33.87 18.84
CA VAL A 149 -3.45 -35.26 18.49
C VAL A 149 -1.97 -35.53 18.57
N ARG A 150 -1.59 -36.62 19.23
CA ARG A 150 -0.19 -37.03 19.36
C ARG A 150 0.33 -37.64 18.04
N LEU A 151 1.23 -36.94 17.38
CA LEU A 151 2.01 -37.49 16.27
C LEU A 151 3.29 -38.14 16.78
N GLY A 152 3.19 -39.16 17.63
CA GLY A 152 4.30 -39.99 18.09
C GLY A 152 5.44 -39.28 18.82
N THR A 153 5.30 -38.00 19.13
CA THR A 153 6.31 -37.20 19.84
C THR A 153 5.65 -36.23 20.81
N ALA A 154 6.39 -35.87 21.86
CA ALA A 154 5.95 -34.91 22.87
C ALA A 154 5.76 -33.47 22.37
N SER A 155 5.85 -33.26 21.07
CA SER A 155 5.70 -31.93 20.44
C SER A 155 4.26 -31.47 20.31
N MET A 156 3.27 -32.37 20.43
CA MET A 156 1.86 -32.07 20.31
C MET A 156 1.25 -31.63 21.63
N LEU A 157 0.41 -30.62 21.59
CA LEU A 157 -0.32 -30.14 22.76
C LEU A 157 -1.58 -30.97 23.00
N THR A 158 -1.88 -31.15 24.28
CA THR A 158 -3.07 -31.89 24.73
C THR A 158 -4.18 -30.99 25.25
N SER A 159 -4.00 -29.64 25.23
CA SER A 159 -5.03 -28.71 25.66
C SER A 159 -5.98 -28.37 24.51
N PRO A 160 -7.30 -28.31 24.78
CA PRO A 160 -8.31 -28.09 23.71
C PRO A 160 -8.19 -26.73 23.01
N ASP A 161 -7.66 -25.71 23.69
CA ASP A 161 -7.58 -24.33 23.18
C ASP A 161 -6.17 -23.88 22.79
N GLY A 162 -5.21 -24.77 22.69
CA GLY A 162 -3.83 -24.45 22.35
C GLY A 162 -3.47 -24.61 20.88
N PRO A 163 -2.27 -24.21 20.44
CA PRO A 163 -1.81 -24.39 19.07
C PRO A 163 -1.69 -25.88 18.68
N PHE A 164 -1.85 -26.17 17.40
CA PHE A 164 -1.81 -27.54 16.85
C PHE A 164 -0.47 -28.25 17.16
N ILE A 165 0.65 -27.53 17.13
CA ILE A 165 2.00 -28.05 17.40
C ILE A 165 2.66 -27.21 18.49
N ASN A 166 3.30 -27.90 19.46
CA ASN A 166 4.11 -27.22 20.47
C ASN A 166 5.54 -27.03 19.95
N LEU A 167 5.87 -25.81 19.55
CA LEU A 167 7.16 -25.48 18.98
C LEU A 167 8.32 -25.71 19.95
N SER A 168 8.13 -25.42 21.24
CA SER A 168 9.19 -25.58 22.25
C SER A 168 9.63 -27.05 22.50
N ARG A 169 8.80 -28.01 22.12
CA ARG A 169 9.07 -29.45 22.24
C ARG A 169 9.34 -30.13 20.90
N LEU A 170 9.41 -29.36 19.84
CA LEU A 170 9.57 -29.86 18.48
C LEU A 170 11.02 -30.29 18.22
N ASN A 171 11.22 -31.55 17.83
CA ASN A 171 12.54 -32.04 17.45
C ASN A 171 12.80 -31.77 15.98
N LEU A 172 13.38 -30.61 15.63
CA LEU A 172 13.61 -30.12 14.27
C LEU A 172 14.48 -31.10 13.47
N THR A 173 15.52 -31.68 14.03
CA THR A 173 16.43 -32.62 13.36
C THR A 173 15.72 -33.85 12.83
N LYS A 174 14.75 -34.37 13.57
CA LYS A 174 13.95 -35.54 13.15
C LYS A 174 13.06 -35.20 11.93
N TYR A 175 12.49 -34.01 11.93
CA TYR A 175 11.59 -33.59 10.83
C TYR A 175 12.36 -33.13 9.59
N ALA A 176 13.53 -32.53 9.75
CA ALA A 176 14.40 -32.12 8.64
C ALA A 176 14.80 -33.28 7.72
N GLN A 177 14.86 -34.50 8.24
CA GLN A 177 15.16 -35.71 7.47
C GLN A 177 14.04 -36.13 6.50
N LYS A 178 12.82 -35.59 6.66
CA LYS A 178 11.64 -35.95 5.86
C LYS A 178 11.20 -34.77 4.99
N PRO A 179 11.66 -34.64 3.73
CA PRO A 179 11.50 -33.41 2.92
C PRO A 179 10.06 -32.94 2.78
N LYS A 180 9.11 -33.83 2.49
CA LYS A 180 7.70 -33.45 2.29
C LYS A 180 7.05 -32.94 3.60
N LEU A 181 7.41 -33.57 4.72
CA LEU A 181 6.90 -33.17 6.03
C LEU A 181 7.53 -31.86 6.49
N ALA A 182 8.85 -31.72 6.27
CA ALA A 182 9.60 -30.52 6.62
C ALA A 182 9.08 -29.27 5.89
N LYS A 183 8.74 -29.39 4.58
CA LYS A 183 8.17 -28.28 3.82
C LYS A 183 6.82 -27.81 4.40
N ALA A 184 5.89 -28.74 4.64
CA ALA A 184 4.60 -28.40 5.23
C ALA A 184 4.71 -27.84 6.65
N LEU A 185 5.65 -28.39 7.45
CA LEU A 185 5.93 -27.90 8.80
C LEU A 185 6.55 -26.50 8.77
N PHE A 186 7.46 -26.23 7.84
CA PHE A 186 8.04 -24.91 7.65
C PHE A 186 6.96 -23.86 7.33
N GLU A 187 6.12 -24.15 6.32
CA GLU A 187 5.03 -23.26 5.94
C GLU A 187 4.07 -22.98 7.11
N TYR A 188 3.74 -24.00 7.90
CA TYR A 188 2.92 -23.85 9.09
C TYR A 188 3.56 -22.95 10.15
N ILE A 189 4.84 -23.18 10.49
CA ILE A 189 5.56 -22.41 11.50
C ILE A 189 5.73 -20.96 11.03
N PHE A 190 6.07 -20.76 9.76
CA PHE A 190 6.37 -19.45 9.19
C PHE A 190 5.14 -18.57 9.03
N HIS A 191 4.02 -19.13 8.52
CA HIS A 191 2.80 -18.37 8.24
C HIS A 191 1.77 -18.42 9.37
N HIS A 192 1.50 -19.57 9.94
CA HIS A 192 0.46 -19.74 10.97
C HIS A 192 0.93 -19.32 12.35
N GLU A 193 2.08 -19.84 12.78
CA GLU A 193 2.62 -19.54 14.12
C GLU A 193 3.46 -18.25 14.16
N ASN A 194 3.90 -17.76 12.99
CA ASN A 194 4.75 -16.56 12.84
C ASN A 194 6.09 -16.63 13.61
N ASP A 195 6.58 -17.83 13.91
CA ASP A 195 7.89 -18.01 14.55
C ASP A 195 9.00 -18.16 13.50
N VAL A 196 9.52 -17.01 13.07
CA VAL A 196 10.55 -16.91 12.02
C VAL A 196 11.86 -17.59 12.46
N LYS A 197 12.18 -17.58 13.77
CA LYS A 197 13.44 -18.16 14.26
C LYS A 197 13.41 -19.67 14.16
N THR A 198 12.38 -20.32 14.69
CA THR A 198 12.22 -21.77 14.60
C THR A 198 12.06 -22.23 13.14
N ALA A 199 11.41 -21.45 12.30
CA ALA A 199 11.32 -21.71 10.86
C ALA A 199 12.72 -21.65 10.20
N LEU A 200 13.55 -20.66 10.53
CA LEU A 200 14.92 -20.53 10.03
C LEU A 200 15.79 -21.73 10.44
N ASP A 201 15.71 -22.16 11.70
CA ASP A 201 16.46 -23.31 12.19
C ASP A 201 16.05 -24.60 11.45
N LEU A 202 14.75 -24.81 11.26
CA LEU A 202 14.26 -25.94 10.45
C LEU A 202 14.76 -25.89 9.01
N ALA A 203 14.73 -24.72 8.38
CA ALA A 203 15.20 -24.54 7.01
C ALA A 203 16.71 -24.77 6.90
N ALA A 204 17.52 -24.30 7.85
CA ALA A 204 18.96 -24.52 7.89
C ALA A 204 19.29 -26.02 8.00
N LEU A 205 18.69 -26.74 8.95
CA LEU A 205 18.87 -28.18 9.10
C LEU A 205 18.42 -28.97 7.84
N SER A 206 17.30 -28.56 7.23
CA SER A 206 16.79 -29.21 6.01
C SER A 206 17.70 -28.96 4.81
N THR A 207 18.33 -27.78 4.75
CA THR A 207 19.29 -27.43 3.71
C THR A 207 20.56 -28.28 3.80
N GLU A 208 21.06 -28.50 5.02
CA GLU A 208 22.20 -29.41 5.27
C GLU A 208 21.87 -30.85 4.85
N HIS A 209 20.70 -31.36 5.24
CA HIS A 209 20.25 -32.71 4.85
C HIS A 209 20.07 -32.86 3.35
N SER A 210 19.63 -31.82 2.63
CA SER A 210 19.52 -31.80 1.18
C SER A 210 20.86 -31.56 0.47
N GLN A 211 21.98 -31.47 1.19
CA GLN A 211 23.31 -31.16 0.67
C GLN A 211 23.35 -29.88 -0.17
N TYR A 212 22.57 -28.86 0.21
CA TYR A 212 22.45 -27.56 -0.46
C TYR A 212 21.96 -27.65 -1.93
N LYS A 213 21.37 -28.76 -2.36
CA LYS A 213 20.91 -29.00 -3.72
C LYS A 213 19.48 -28.51 -3.98
N ASP A 214 18.65 -28.37 -2.94
CA ASP A 214 17.27 -27.93 -3.08
C ASP A 214 17.21 -26.39 -3.01
N TRP A 215 16.93 -25.75 -4.15
CA TRP A 215 16.78 -24.30 -4.25
C TRP A 215 15.65 -23.77 -3.36
N TRP A 216 14.60 -24.57 -3.15
CA TRP A 216 13.44 -24.17 -2.35
C TRP A 216 13.82 -23.73 -0.96
N TRP A 217 14.68 -24.51 -0.27
CA TRP A 217 15.14 -24.17 1.08
C TRP A 217 15.92 -22.87 1.14
N LYS A 218 16.70 -22.57 0.12
CA LYS A 218 17.43 -21.28 0.03
C LYS A 218 16.47 -20.11 -0.10
N VAL A 219 15.39 -20.26 -0.86
CA VAL A 219 14.33 -19.24 -0.94
C VAL A 219 13.68 -19.05 0.42
N GLN A 220 13.34 -20.14 1.13
CA GLN A 220 12.71 -20.01 2.45
C GLN A 220 13.63 -19.37 3.50
N ILE A 221 14.92 -19.70 3.49
CA ILE A 221 15.92 -19.02 4.32
C ILE A 221 15.99 -17.53 3.98
N GLY A 222 15.98 -17.20 2.69
CA GLY A 222 15.93 -15.82 2.22
C GLY A 222 14.69 -15.06 2.73
N LYS A 223 13.51 -15.70 2.70
CA LYS A 223 12.27 -15.13 3.29
C LYS A 223 12.39 -14.89 4.78
N CYS A 224 12.97 -15.85 5.53
CA CYS A 224 13.21 -15.67 6.96
C CYS A 224 14.13 -14.48 7.25
N TYR A 225 15.25 -14.37 6.52
CA TYR A 225 16.15 -13.22 6.66
C TYR A 225 15.49 -11.90 6.28
N TYR A 226 14.66 -11.90 5.27
CA TYR A 226 13.90 -10.71 4.86
C TYR A 226 12.96 -10.24 6.00
N ARG A 227 12.18 -11.15 6.61
CA ARG A 227 11.32 -10.82 7.75
C ARG A 227 12.09 -10.36 8.99
N LEU A 228 13.31 -10.86 9.18
CA LEU A 228 14.20 -10.42 10.27
C LEU A 228 14.90 -9.07 9.98
N GLY A 229 14.68 -8.46 8.82
CA GLY A 229 15.35 -7.22 8.40
C GLY A 229 16.80 -7.40 7.95
N MET A 230 17.26 -8.65 7.80
CA MET A 230 18.64 -8.99 7.39
C MET A 230 18.74 -9.04 5.85
N TYR A 231 18.49 -7.91 5.19
CA TYR A 231 18.34 -7.81 3.74
C TYR A 231 19.57 -8.29 2.95
N ARG A 232 20.79 -8.03 3.46
CA ARG A 232 22.03 -8.46 2.81
C ARG A 232 22.21 -9.99 2.80
N GLU A 233 21.79 -10.66 3.86
CA GLU A 233 21.83 -12.12 3.92
C GLU A 233 20.70 -12.73 3.07
N ALA A 234 19.53 -12.12 3.06
CA ALA A 234 18.43 -12.49 2.17
C ALA A 234 18.86 -12.41 0.70
N GLU A 235 19.53 -11.33 0.28
CA GLU A 235 20.09 -11.14 -1.05
C GLU A 235 20.99 -12.30 -1.48
N LYS A 236 21.93 -12.70 -0.59
CA LYS A 236 22.85 -13.82 -0.87
C LYS A 236 22.11 -15.13 -1.11
N GLN A 237 21.09 -15.41 -0.30
CA GLN A 237 20.30 -16.64 -0.42
C GLN A 237 19.47 -16.64 -1.69
N PHE A 238 18.75 -15.57 -2.01
CA PHE A 238 17.97 -15.49 -3.24
C PHE A 238 18.85 -15.56 -4.51
N LYS A 239 20.00 -14.87 -4.53
CA LYS A 239 20.97 -15.01 -5.64
C LYS A 239 21.50 -16.44 -5.77
N SER A 240 21.75 -17.14 -4.66
CA SER A 240 22.17 -18.53 -4.68
C SER A 240 21.07 -19.46 -5.18
N ALA A 241 19.80 -19.17 -4.85
CA ALA A 241 18.65 -19.91 -5.35
C ALA A 241 18.46 -19.70 -6.85
N LEU A 242 18.53 -18.46 -7.36
CA LEU A 242 18.43 -18.16 -8.80
C LEU A 242 19.51 -18.86 -9.64
N LYS A 243 20.74 -18.97 -9.11
CA LYS A 243 21.80 -19.73 -9.81
C LYS A 243 21.50 -21.22 -9.95
N GLN A 244 20.68 -21.79 -9.06
CA GLN A 244 20.29 -23.19 -9.13
C GLN A 244 19.07 -23.40 -10.01
N GLN A 245 18.06 -22.59 -9.82
CA GLN A 245 16.84 -22.62 -10.59
C GLN A 245 16.22 -21.22 -10.67
N GLU A 246 15.96 -20.79 -11.89
CA GLU A 246 15.27 -19.52 -12.16
C GLU A 246 13.77 -19.73 -11.98
N MET A 247 13.19 -19.02 -11.01
CA MET A 247 11.76 -19.05 -10.67
C MET A 247 11.25 -17.62 -10.50
N ILE A 248 10.05 -17.36 -10.97
CA ILE A 248 9.40 -16.05 -10.92
C ILE A 248 9.38 -15.50 -9.49
N ASP A 249 8.92 -16.31 -8.52
CA ASP A 249 8.87 -15.94 -7.11
C ASP A 249 10.22 -15.45 -6.56
N THR A 250 11.31 -16.10 -7.00
CA THR A 250 12.65 -15.71 -6.53
C THR A 250 13.08 -14.36 -7.07
N PHE A 251 12.69 -14.01 -8.32
CA PHE A 251 12.90 -12.68 -8.88
C PHE A 251 12.11 -11.63 -8.09
N LEU A 252 10.85 -11.91 -7.77
CA LEU A 252 9.98 -11.02 -7.02
C LEU A 252 10.56 -10.74 -5.61
N TYR A 253 10.93 -11.78 -4.86
CA TYR A 253 11.52 -11.60 -3.53
C TYR A 253 12.87 -10.88 -3.56
N LEU A 254 13.73 -11.18 -4.54
CA LEU A 254 15.02 -10.50 -4.67
C LEU A 254 14.82 -9.01 -5.04
N ALA A 255 13.87 -8.70 -5.91
CA ALA A 255 13.51 -7.33 -6.23
C ALA A 255 12.99 -6.59 -4.98
N LYS A 256 12.13 -7.25 -4.19
CA LYS A 256 11.64 -6.71 -2.91
C LYS A 256 12.78 -6.39 -1.94
N VAL A 257 13.81 -7.25 -1.88
CA VAL A 257 15.02 -6.97 -1.08
C VAL A 257 15.75 -5.74 -1.61
N TYR A 258 15.91 -5.57 -2.93
CA TYR A 258 16.58 -4.39 -3.50
C TYR A 258 15.81 -3.10 -3.24
N ILE A 259 14.50 -3.15 -3.28
CA ILE A 259 13.66 -1.99 -2.94
C ILE A 259 13.83 -1.64 -1.46
N SER A 260 13.81 -2.65 -0.56
CA SER A 260 14.08 -2.44 0.87
C SER A 260 15.50 -1.92 1.17
N LEU A 261 16.44 -2.09 0.25
CA LEU A 261 17.80 -1.53 0.30
C LEU A 261 17.93 -0.17 -0.41
N ASP A 262 16.82 0.42 -0.85
CA ASP A 262 16.78 1.67 -1.61
C ASP A 262 17.60 1.61 -2.93
N GLN A 263 17.45 0.51 -3.66
CA GLN A 263 18.12 0.27 -4.94
C GLN A 263 17.11 -0.02 -6.07
N PRO A 264 16.20 0.93 -6.40
CA PRO A 264 15.11 0.69 -7.36
C PRO A 264 15.62 0.37 -8.77
N VAL A 265 16.72 1.01 -9.21
CA VAL A 265 17.32 0.74 -10.52
C VAL A 265 17.83 -0.71 -10.63
N THR A 266 18.40 -1.24 -9.55
CA THR A 266 18.87 -2.64 -9.52
C THR A 266 17.69 -3.61 -9.58
N ALA A 267 16.60 -3.30 -8.87
CA ALA A 267 15.36 -4.08 -8.92
C ALA A 267 14.73 -4.04 -10.32
N LEU A 268 14.71 -2.87 -10.97
CA LEU A 268 14.23 -2.72 -12.34
C LEU A 268 15.01 -3.61 -13.33
N ASN A 269 16.35 -3.58 -13.25
CA ASN A 269 17.19 -4.41 -14.09
C ASN A 269 16.96 -5.91 -13.83
N LEU A 270 16.74 -6.29 -12.58
CA LEU A 270 16.42 -7.67 -12.22
C LEU A 270 15.08 -8.13 -12.81
N PHE A 271 14.05 -7.30 -12.74
CA PHE A 271 12.75 -7.60 -13.36
C PHE A 271 12.85 -7.70 -14.88
N LYS A 272 13.64 -6.84 -15.54
CA LYS A 272 13.90 -6.95 -16.99
C LYS A 272 14.59 -8.28 -17.33
N GLN A 273 15.58 -8.70 -16.55
CA GLN A 273 16.19 -10.04 -16.70
C GLN A 273 15.17 -11.16 -16.49
N GLY A 274 14.25 -11.01 -15.55
CA GLY A 274 13.15 -11.95 -15.35
C GLY A 274 12.23 -12.02 -16.58
N LEU A 275 11.86 -10.88 -17.17
CA LEU A 275 11.04 -10.83 -18.39
C LEU A 275 11.72 -11.44 -19.62
N ASP A 276 13.06 -11.35 -19.73
CA ASP A 276 13.81 -12.01 -20.79
C ASP A 276 13.68 -13.54 -20.69
N LYS A 277 13.51 -14.07 -19.47
CA LYS A 277 13.31 -15.52 -19.21
C LYS A 277 11.84 -15.94 -19.26
N PHE A 278 10.95 -15.10 -18.78
CA PHE A 278 9.51 -15.32 -18.70
C PHE A 278 8.74 -14.21 -19.43
N PRO A 279 8.73 -14.22 -20.77
CA PRO A 279 8.10 -13.18 -21.56
C PRO A 279 6.60 -13.07 -21.28
N GLY A 280 6.12 -11.87 -21.04
CA GLY A 280 4.69 -11.60 -20.82
C GLY A 280 4.16 -11.97 -19.43
N GLU A 281 5.04 -12.28 -18.46
CA GLU A 281 4.61 -12.55 -17.10
C GLU A 281 4.06 -11.28 -16.43
N VAL A 282 2.78 -11.33 -16.03
CA VAL A 282 2.03 -10.18 -15.52
C VAL A 282 2.64 -9.64 -14.22
N THR A 283 3.05 -10.54 -13.31
CA THR A 283 3.60 -10.15 -12.01
C THR A 283 4.92 -9.38 -12.13
N LEU A 284 5.77 -9.75 -13.10
CA LEU A 284 7.02 -9.05 -13.38
C LEU A 284 6.77 -7.68 -14.03
N LEU A 285 5.79 -7.59 -14.95
CA LEU A 285 5.39 -6.34 -15.58
C LEU A 285 4.80 -5.36 -14.54
N CYS A 286 3.95 -5.84 -13.64
CA CYS A 286 3.42 -5.04 -12.52
C CYS A 286 4.56 -4.56 -11.60
N GLY A 287 5.53 -5.43 -11.30
CA GLY A 287 6.70 -5.05 -10.52
C GLY A 287 7.52 -3.93 -11.16
N ILE A 288 7.70 -3.96 -12.49
CA ILE A 288 8.38 -2.88 -13.23
C ILE A 288 7.55 -1.59 -13.17
N ALA A 289 6.23 -1.68 -13.38
CA ALA A 289 5.35 -0.52 -13.35
C ALA A 289 5.39 0.17 -11.98
N ARG A 290 5.30 -0.61 -10.90
CA ARG A 290 5.39 -0.11 -9.52
C ARG A 290 6.73 0.60 -9.24
N ILE A 291 7.87 0.08 -9.74
CA ILE A 291 9.16 0.76 -9.59
C ILE A 291 9.21 2.07 -10.39
N HIS A 292 8.65 2.11 -11.61
CA HIS A 292 8.55 3.36 -12.37
C HIS A 292 7.69 4.39 -11.64
N GLU A 293 6.61 3.94 -11.02
CA GLU A 293 5.82 4.79 -10.14
C GLU A 293 6.63 5.32 -8.95
N GLU A 294 7.38 4.48 -8.24
CA GLU A 294 8.31 4.91 -7.16
C GLU A 294 9.33 5.96 -7.62
N MET A 295 9.82 5.82 -8.83
CA MET A 295 10.75 6.79 -9.42
C MET A 295 10.05 8.04 -9.99
N ASN A 296 8.72 8.15 -9.80
CA ASN A 296 7.89 9.22 -10.36
C ASN A 296 7.91 9.30 -11.91
N ASP A 297 8.19 8.17 -12.57
CA ASP A 297 8.13 8.03 -14.02
C ASP A 297 6.76 7.47 -14.44
N MET A 298 5.71 8.28 -14.27
CA MET A 298 4.33 7.91 -14.56
C MET A 298 4.07 7.51 -16.02
N PRO A 299 4.71 8.14 -17.04
CA PRO A 299 4.53 7.71 -18.41
C PRO A 299 4.99 6.26 -18.64
N SER A 300 6.18 5.90 -18.17
CA SER A 300 6.72 4.53 -18.29
C SER A 300 5.90 3.51 -17.49
N ALA A 301 5.44 3.88 -16.29
CA ALA A 301 4.54 3.05 -15.50
C ALA A 301 3.24 2.75 -16.27
N ALA A 302 2.61 3.79 -16.84
CA ALA A 302 1.38 3.63 -17.62
C ALA A 302 1.57 2.74 -18.87
N GLU A 303 2.73 2.79 -19.52
CA GLU A 303 3.05 1.88 -20.64
C GLU A 303 3.16 0.43 -20.17
N CYS A 304 3.82 0.19 -19.05
CA CYS A 304 3.90 -1.15 -18.45
C CYS A 304 2.52 -1.68 -18.08
N TYR A 305 1.66 -0.88 -17.46
CA TYR A 305 0.28 -1.28 -17.15
C TYR A 305 -0.56 -1.53 -18.41
N LYS A 306 -0.35 -0.79 -19.49
CA LYS A 306 -0.99 -1.10 -20.78
C LYS A 306 -0.54 -2.45 -21.33
N GLU A 307 0.72 -2.81 -21.13
CA GLU A 307 1.22 -4.13 -21.51
C GLU A 307 0.61 -5.25 -20.64
N VAL A 308 0.48 -5.01 -19.33
CA VAL A 308 -0.27 -5.90 -18.43
C VAL A 308 -1.69 -6.14 -18.95
N LEU A 309 -2.40 -5.08 -19.34
CA LEU A 309 -3.78 -5.20 -19.85
C LEU A 309 -3.89 -5.91 -21.21
N LYS A 310 -2.81 -6.03 -21.97
CA LYS A 310 -2.79 -6.89 -23.18
C LYS A 310 -2.73 -8.37 -22.82
N GLN A 311 -2.07 -8.72 -21.71
CA GLN A 311 -1.96 -10.10 -21.24
C GLN A 311 -3.19 -10.49 -20.41
N ASP A 312 -3.56 -9.66 -19.44
CA ASP A 312 -4.74 -9.80 -18.61
C ASP A 312 -5.58 -8.51 -18.61
N ASN A 313 -6.64 -8.52 -19.40
CA ASN A 313 -7.52 -7.37 -19.53
C ASN A 313 -8.44 -7.14 -18.31
N THR A 314 -8.42 -8.04 -17.33
CA THR A 314 -9.20 -7.95 -16.09
C THR A 314 -8.36 -7.53 -14.87
N HIS A 315 -7.09 -7.18 -15.07
CA HIS A 315 -6.19 -6.82 -13.99
C HIS A 315 -6.63 -5.50 -13.33
N VAL A 316 -7.11 -5.60 -12.09
CA VAL A 316 -7.74 -4.48 -11.35
C VAL A 316 -6.77 -3.32 -11.14
N GLU A 317 -5.57 -3.60 -10.65
CA GLU A 317 -4.53 -2.59 -10.38
C GLU A 317 -4.17 -1.82 -11.66
N ALA A 318 -3.89 -2.52 -12.75
CA ALA A 318 -3.52 -1.87 -14.01
C ALA A 318 -4.64 -0.96 -14.54
N ILE A 319 -5.91 -1.37 -14.43
CA ILE A 319 -7.05 -0.54 -14.81
C ILE A 319 -7.14 0.70 -13.93
N ALA A 320 -6.95 0.54 -12.62
CA ALA A 320 -7.00 1.64 -11.66
C ALA A 320 -5.87 2.65 -11.88
N CYS A 321 -4.63 2.18 -12.04
CA CYS A 321 -3.46 3.03 -12.24
C CYS A 321 -3.52 3.81 -13.56
N ILE A 322 -3.98 3.17 -14.65
CA ILE A 322 -4.20 3.88 -15.92
C ILE A 322 -5.32 4.92 -15.77
N GLY A 323 -6.39 4.58 -15.05
CA GLY A 323 -7.47 5.53 -14.73
C GLY A 323 -6.95 6.76 -13.98
N SER A 324 -6.14 6.55 -12.95
CA SER A 324 -5.49 7.65 -12.21
C SER A 324 -4.56 8.48 -13.09
N ASN A 325 -3.73 7.83 -13.91
CA ASN A 325 -2.85 8.55 -14.83
C ASN A 325 -3.65 9.49 -15.75
N HIS A 326 -4.76 9.01 -16.34
CA HIS A 326 -5.63 9.85 -17.15
C HIS A 326 -6.27 10.99 -16.35
N PHE A 327 -6.66 10.74 -15.08
CA PHE A 327 -7.19 11.79 -14.22
C PHE A 327 -6.15 12.89 -13.99
N TYR A 328 -4.92 12.55 -13.64
CA TYR A 328 -3.83 13.50 -13.43
C TYR A 328 -3.31 14.15 -14.72
N SER A 329 -3.56 13.52 -15.87
CA SER A 329 -3.27 14.10 -17.20
C SER A 329 -4.40 14.98 -17.76
N ASP A 330 -5.32 15.43 -16.90
CA ASP A 330 -6.45 16.30 -17.24
C ASP A 330 -7.47 15.68 -18.21
N GLN A 331 -7.67 14.36 -18.06
CA GLN A 331 -8.60 13.58 -18.87
C GLN A 331 -9.59 12.81 -17.98
N PRO A 332 -10.39 13.50 -17.14
CA PRO A 332 -11.28 12.85 -16.18
C PRO A 332 -12.37 12.00 -16.84
N GLU A 333 -12.79 12.34 -18.06
CA GLU A 333 -13.77 11.56 -18.81
C GLU A 333 -13.22 10.19 -19.24
N ILE A 334 -11.92 10.13 -19.55
CA ILE A 334 -11.26 8.87 -19.87
C ILE A 334 -11.06 8.06 -18.59
N ALA A 335 -10.58 8.68 -17.52
CA ALA A 335 -10.44 8.06 -16.21
C ALA A 335 -11.75 7.42 -15.74
N LEU A 336 -12.87 8.14 -15.94
CA LEU A 336 -14.20 7.66 -15.60
C LEU A 336 -14.58 6.35 -16.30
N ARG A 337 -14.13 6.13 -17.55
CA ARG A 337 -14.38 4.88 -18.27
C ARG A 337 -13.65 3.70 -17.62
N PHE A 338 -12.40 3.91 -17.15
CA PHE A 338 -11.63 2.88 -16.45
C PHE A 338 -12.26 2.54 -15.10
N TYR A 339 -12.64 3.53 -14.31
CA TYR A 339 -13.29 3.27 -13.02
C TYR A 339 -14.67 2.63 -13.15
N ARG A 340 -15.47 3.01 -14.17
CA ARG A 340 -16.74 2.32 -14.49
C ARG A 340 -16.52 0.85 -14.87
N ARG A 341 -15.41 0.56 -15.56
CA ARG A 341 -15.05 -0.84 -15.88
C ARG A 341 -14.78 -1.64 -14.61
N LEU A 342 -14.08 -1.06 -13.62
CA LEU A 342 -13.88 -1.71 -12.33
C LEU A 342 -15.21 -2.02 -11.61
N LEU A 343 -16.17 -1.10 -11.64
CA LEU A 343 -17.52 -1.36 -11.13
C LEU A 343 -18.21 -2.53 -11.85
N GLN A 344 -18.09 -2.59 -13.18
CA GLN A 344 -18.67 -3.70 -13.97
C GLN A 344 -18.01 -5.04 -13.64
N MET A 345 -16.76 -5.02 -13.20
CA MET A 345 -16.03 -6.21 -12.74
C MET A 345 -16.37 -6.61 -11.29
N GLY A 346 -17.22 -5.84 -10.61
CA GLY A 346 -17.65 -6.15 -9.24
C GLY A 346 -16.71 -5.61 -8.16
N VAL A 347 -15.83 -4.67 -8.49
CA VAL A 347 -15.01 -3.98 -7.49
C VAL A 347 -15.85 -2.90 -6.81
N TYR A 348 -16.08 -3.05 -5.51
CA TYR A 348 -16.88 -2.11 -4.69
C TYR A 348 -16.09 -1.79 -3.42
N ASN A 349 -15.38 -0.67 -3.41
CA ASN A 349 -14.66 -0.18 -2.25
C ASN A 349 -14.80 1.35 -2.11
N CYS A 350 -14.44 1.88 -0.96
CA CYS A 350 -14.48 3.30 -0.66
C CYS A 350 -13.67 4.10 -1.69
N GLN A 351 -12.46 3.67 -1.98
CA GLN A 351 -11.50 4.35 -2.84
C GLN A 351 -12.03 4.51 -4.28
N LEU A 352 -12.65 3.47 -4.84
CA LEU A 352 -13.20 3.52 -6.18
C LEU A 352 -14.33 4.55 -6.30
N PHE A 353 -15.26 4.58 -5.34
CA PHE A 353 -16.35 5.55 -5.35
C PHE A 353 -15.88 6.98 -5.08
N ASN A 354 -14.86 7.15 -4.25
CA ASN A 354 -14.20 8.44 -4.03
C ASN A 354 -13.58 8.97 -5.34
N ASN A 355 -12.85 8.11 -6.07
CA ASN A 355 -12.27 8.47 -7.37
C ASN A 355 -13.33 8.75 -8.43
N LEU A 356 -14.42 7.99 -8.44
CA LEU A 356 -15.57 8.25 -9.30
C LEU A 356 -16.18 9.61 -9.01
N GLY A 357 -16.36 9.97 -7.74
CA GLY A 357 -16.88 11.27 -7.32
C GLY A 357 -16.00 12.42 -7.86
N LEU A 358 -14.69 12.31 -7.71
CA LEU A 358 -13.74 13.29 -8.25
C LEU A 358 -13.81 13.36 -9.78
N CYS A 359 -13.77 12.20 -10.46
CA CYS A 359 -13.84 12.17 -11.91
C CYS A 359 -15.17 12.75 -12.43
N CYS A 360 -16.29 12.44 -11.79
CA CYS A 360 -17.59 13.00 -12.15
C CYS A 360 -17.60 14.52 -12.00
N PHE A 361 -17.05 15.05 -10.92
CA PHE A 361 -16.95 16.48 -10.69
C PHE A 361 -16.12 17.17 -11.77
N TYR A 362 -14.90 16.70 -12.02
CA TYR A 362 -14.00 17.30 -13.02
C TYR A 362 -14.45 17.06 -14.48
N ALA A 363 -15.24 15.99 -14.73
CA ALA A 363 -15.92 15.77 -16.01
C ALA A 363 -17.27 16.51 -16.14
N GLN A 364 -17.60 17.38 -15.17
CA GLN A 364 -18.84 18.15 -15.12
C GLN A 364 -20.14 17.33 -15.08
N GLN A 365 -20.05 16.11 -14.55
CA GLN A 365 -21.20 15.22 -14.31
C GLN A 365 -21.67 15.33 -12.86
N TYR A 366 -22.15 16.51 -12.48
CA TYR A 366 -22.44 16.89 -11.09
C TYR A 366 -23.49 16.01 -10.40
N ASP A 367 -24.48 15.51 -11.16
CA ASP A 367 -25.55 14.67 -10.64
C ASP A 367 -25.04 13.39 -9.96
N LEU A 368 -23.89 12.88 -10.43
CA LEU A 368 -23.28 11.65 -9.89
C LEU A 368 -22.23 11.90 -8.82
N THR A 369 -21.80 13.15 -8.68
CA THR A 369 -20.68 13.50 -7.79
C THR A 369 -20.99 13.20 -6.33
N LEU A 370 -22.06 13.80 -5.80
CA LEU A 370 -22.45 13.64 -4.38
C LEU A 370 -22.86 12.20 -4.07
N ALA A 371 -23.63 11.56 -4.94
CA ALA A 371 -24.04 10.16 -4.78
C ALA A 371 -22.81 9.21 -4.71
N SER A 372 -21.75 9.51 -5.48
CA SER A 372 -20.52 8.73 -5.43
C SER A 372 -19.78 8.91 -4.09
N PHE A 373 -19.67 10.14 -3.57
CA PHE A 373 -19.05 10.38 -2.27
C PHE A 373 -19.87 9.81 -1.11
N GLU A 374 -21.21 9.90 -1.16
CA GLU A 374 -22.09 9.27 -0.18
C GLU A 374 -21.88 7.76 -0.16
N ARG A 375 -21.78 7.15 -1.34
CA ARG A 375 -21.48 5.73 -1.45
C ARG A 375 -20.07 5.39 -0.91
N ALA A 376 -19.08 6.22 -1.20
CA ALA A 376 -17.74 6.04 -0.67
C ALA A 376 -17.75 6.06 0.87
N LEU A 377 -18.40 7.04 1.49
CA LEU A 377 -18.55 7.11 2.95
C LEU A 377 -19.25 5.89 3.53
N SER A 378 -20.28 5.37 2.84
CA SER A 378 -20.98 4.16 3.29
C SER A 378 -20.15 2.89 3.23
N LEU A 379 -19.08 2.87 2.43
CA LEU A 379 -18.16 1.75 2.22
C LEU A 379 -16.84 1.91 2.96
N ALA A 380 -16.61 3.05 3.60
CA ALA A 380 -15.40 3.29 4.38
C ALA A 380 -15.31 2.30 5.55
N GLU A 381 -14.24 1.53 5.61
CA GLU A 381 -14.01 0.51 6.65
C GLU A 381 -13.34 1.09 7.90
N ASN A 382 -12.67 2.22 7.75
CA ASN A 382 -11.92 2.88 8.82
C ASN A 382 -12.07 4.41 8.76
N GLU A 383 -11.67 5.08 9.85
CA GLU A 383 -11.76 6.52 9.97
C GLU A 383 -10.82 7.26 9.00
N GLU A 384 -9.70 6.66 8.63
CA GLU A 384 -8.75 7.25 7.69
C GLU A 384 -9.35 7.35 6.29
N GLU A 385 -10.01 6.29 5.80
CA GLU A 385 -10.71 6.32 4.51
C GLU A 385 -11.84 7.36 4.50
N ALA A 386 -12.59 7.46 5.59
CA ALA A 386 -13.63 8.47 5.71
C ALA A 386 -13.04 9.90 5.69
N ALA A 387 -11.90 10.11 6.34
CA ALA A 387 -11.19 11.38 6.31
C ALA A 387 -10.80 11.81 4.90
N ASP A 388 -10.33 10.85 4.08
CA ASP A 388 -9.94 11.09 2.70
C ASP A 388 -11.12 11.49 1.83
N VAL A 389 -12.26 10.85 2.03
CA VAL A 389 -13.51 11.20 1.32
C VAL A 389 -13.96 12.61 1.70
N TRP A 390 -13.99 12.95 2.99
CA TRP A 390 -14.33 14.30 3.44
C TRP A 390 -13.36 15.35 2.91
N TYR A 391 -12.06 15.04 2.90
CA TYR A 391 -11.05 15.92 2.33
C TYR A 391 -11.30 16.20 0.84
N ASN A 392 -11.57 15.16 0.04
CA ASN A 392 -11.84 15.32 -1.39
C ASN A 392 -13.17 16.06 -1.64
N LEU A 393 -14.19 15.81 -0.82
CA LEU A 393 -15.43 16.58 -0.89
C LEU A 393 -15.20 18.06 -0.54
N GLY A 394 -14.29 18.35 0.39
CA GLY A 394 -13.83 19.71 0.67
C GLY A 394 -13.19 20.39 -0.55
N HIS A 395 -12.41 19.67 -1.34
CA HIS A 395 -11.88 20.17 -2.62
C HIS A 395 -12.97 20.46 -3.65
N VAL A 396 -13.96 19.59 -3.75
CA VAL A 396 -15.14 19.83 -4.61
C VAL A 396 -15.85 21.09 -4.17
N ALA A 397 -16.07 21.27 -2.87
CA ALA A 397 -16.70 22.47 -2.32
C ALA A 397 -15.90 23.76 -2.61
N VAL A 398 -14.56 23.71 -2.52
CA VAL A 398 -13.68 24.82 -2.95
C VAL A 398 -13.84 25.09 -4.44
N GLY A 399 -13.92 24.06 -5.26
CA GLY A 399 -14.10 24.16 -6.71
C GLY A 399 -15.44 24.81 -7.11
N ILE A 400 -16.50 24.55 -6.36
CA ILE A 400 -17.82 25.19 -6.54
C ILE A 400 -17.84 26.64 -6.01
N GLY A 401 -16.92 26.97 -5.08
CA GLY A 401 -16.87 28.25 -4.41
C GLY A 401 -17.62 28.29 -3.06
N ASP A 402 -18.16 27.15 -2.60
CA ASP A 402 -18.79 27.05 -1.28
C ASP A 402 -17.74 26.85 -0.20
N THR A 403 -17.22 27.98 0.29
CA THR A 403 -16.21 28.00 1.35
C THR A 403 -16.75 27.53 2.71
N SER A 404 -18.07 27.60 2.95
CA SER A 404 -18.68 27.13 4.18
C SER A 404 -18.71 25.60 4.23
N LEU A 405 -19.16 24.98 3.14
CA LEU A 405 -19.14 23.53 2.98
C LEU A 405 -17.70 23.00 3.02
N ALA A 406 -16.77 23.63 2.29
CA ALA A 406 -15.37 23.27 2.32
C ALA A 406 -14.78 23.26 3.74
N HIS A 407 -15.07 24.28 4.52
CA HIS A 407 -14.63 24.39 5.90
C HIS A 407 -15.18 23.25 6.77
N GLN A 408 -16.46 22.90 6.61
CA GLN A 408 -17.07 21.79 7.34
C GLN A 408 -16.44 20.45 6.93
N CYS A 409 -16.23 20.21 5.63
CA CYS A 409 -15.63 18.99 5.12
C CYS A 409 -14.19 18.80 5.63
N PHE A 410 -13.35 19.85 5.60
CA PHE A 410 -11.99 19.73 6.13
C PHE A 410 -11.97 19.52 7.65
N ARG A 411 -12.91 20.10 8.40
CA ARG A 411 -13.05 19.80 9.82
C ARG A 411 -13.50 18.37 10.08
N LEU A 412 -14.40 17.82 9.28
CA LEU A 412 -14.80 16.41 9.36
C LEU A 412 -13.64 15.48 9.00
N ALA A 413 -12.84 15.83 8.01
CA ALA A 413 -11.61 15.09 7.70
C ALA A 413 -10.67 15.04 8.90
N LEU A 414 -10.47 16.18 9.59
CA LEU A 414 -9.62 16.26 10.79
C LEU A 414 -10.24 15.56 12.02
N ALA A 415 -11.57 15.51 12.11
CA ALA A 415 -12.25 14.78 13.19
C ALA A 415 -12.06 13.26 13.05
N ASN A 416 -12.05 12.75 11.83
CA ASN A 416 -11.78 11.33 11.54
C ASN A 416 -10.28 11.01 11.58
N ASN A 417 -9.43 11.91 11.09
CA ASN A 417 -7.98 11.74 11.12
C ASN A 417 -7.27 13.04 11.49
N ASN A 418 -6.84 13.13 12.73
CA ASN A 418 -6.14 14.30 13.25
C ASN A 418 -4.69 14.47 12.74
N SER A 419 -4.16 13.50 12.02
CA SER A 419 -2.82 13.55 11.41
C SER A 419 -2.85 14.00 9.94
N HIS A 420 -4.02 14.41 9.43
CA HIS A 420 -4.18 14.78 8.02
C HIS A 420 -3.62 16.21 7.76
N ALA A 421 -2.34 16.27 7.39
CA ALA A 421 -1.62 17.54 7.22
C ALA A 421 -2.21 18.43 6.13
N GLU A 422 -2.67 17.85 5.04
CA GLU A 422 -3.25 18.59 3.91
C GLU A 422 -4.58 19.24 4.29
N ALA A 423 -5.39 18.58 5.13
CA ALA A 423 -6.62 19.17 5.62
C ALA A 423 -6.35 20.37 6.53
N TYR A 424 -5.31 20.29 7.38
CA TYR A 424 -4.85 21.45 8.17
C TYR A 424 -4.41 22.60 7.28
N ASN A 425 -3.60 22.33 6.25
CA ASN A 425 -3.15 23.35 5.31
C ASN A 425 -4.33 24.03 4.60
N ASN A 426 -5.29 23.24 4.10
CA ASN A 426 -6.43 23.77 3.36
C ASN A 426 -7.39 24.56 4.28
N LEU A 427 -7.58 24.07 5.49
CA LEU A 427 -8.36 24.81 6.51
C LEU A 427 -7.69 26.15 6.84
N ALA A 428 -6.34 26.17 6.97
CA ALA A 428 -5.59 27.41 7.21
C ALA A 428 -5.79 28.42 6.06
N VAL A 429 -5.79 27.96 4.82
CA VAL A 429 -6.07 28.82 3.65
C VAL A 429 -7.48 29.43 3.74
N LEU A 430 -8.47 28.65 4.14
CA LEU A 430 -9.84 29.14 4.34
C LEU A 430 -9.93 30.15 5.48
N GLU A 431 -9.29 29.88 6.62
CA GLU A 431 -9.26 30.81 7.77
C GLU A 431 -8.54 32.13 7.39
N MET A 432 -7.48 32.04 6.58
CA MET A 432 -6.81 33.25 6.09
C MET A 432 -7.71 34.10 5.20
N ARG A 433 -8.53 33.46 4.35
CA ARG A 433 -9.51 34.18 3.52
C ARG A 433 -10.59 34.88 4.37
N LYS A 434 -10.92 34.34 5.53
CA LYS A 434 -11.83 34.98 6.51
C LYS A 434 -11.15 36.07 7.34
N GLY A 435 -9.82 36.22 7.26
CA GLY A 435 -9.05 37.18 8.03
C GLY A 435 -8.56 36.67 9.40
N HIS A 436 -8.75 35.40 9.72
CA HIS A 436 -8.31 34.78 10.99
C HIS A 436 -6.83 34.38 10.93
N VAL A 437 -5.95 35.38 10.90
CA VAL A 437 -4.50 35.19 10.60
C VAL A 437 -3.81 34.30 11.62
N GLU A 438 -4.05 34.48 12.91
CA GLU A 438 -3.36 33.72 13.97
C GLU A 438 -3.80 32.25 13.98
N GLN A 439 -5.08 31.99 13.71
CA GLN A 439 -5.57 30.62 13.54
C GLN A 439 -4.94 29.94 12.30
N ALA A 440 -4.88 30.66 11.18
CA ALA A 440 -4.23 30.16 9.99
C ALA A 440 -2.75 29.81 10.22
N LYS A 441 -1.99 30.66 10.93
CA LYS A 441 -0.60 30.38 11.30
C LYS A 441 -0.46 29.11 12.14
N ALA A 442 -1.31 28.94 13.16
CA ALA A 442 -1.29 27.78 14.03
C ALA A 442 -1.56 26.48 13.23
N LEU A 443 -2.57 26.51 12.35
CA LEU A 443 -2.89 25.38 11.49
C LEU A 443 -1.75 25.03 10.52
N LEU A 444 -1.08 26.02 9.92
CA LEU A 444 0.07 25.80 9.05
C LEU A 444 1.28 25.24 9.79
N GLN A 445 1.51 25.68 11.03
CA GLN A 445 2.57 25.13 11.87
C GLN A 445 2.28 23.67 12.20
N THR A 446 1.04 23.33 12.52
CA THR A 446 0.62 21.94 12.72
C THR A 446 0.82 21.11 11.44
N ALA A 447 0.37 21.60 10.29
CA ALA A 447 0.55 20.92 9.00
C ALA A 447 2.03 20.67 8.69
N SER A 448 2.90 21.69 8.88
CA SER A 448 4.33 21.55 8.63
C SER A 448 5.06 20.64 9.62
N SER A 449 4.53 20.46 10.83
CA SER A 449 5.08 19.53 11.82
C SER A 449 4.66 18.08 11.54
N LEU A 450 3.45 17.87 11.02
CA LEU A 450 2.92 16.56 10.65
C LEU A 450 3.55 16.06 9.33
N ALA A 451 3.72 16.97 8.36
CA ALA A 451 4.28 16.67 7.05
C ALA A 451 5.43 17.63 6.69
N PRO A 452 6.66 17.41 7.22
CA PRO A 452 7.80 18.30 7.00
C PRO A 452 8.25 18.40 5.53
N ARG A 453 7.92 17.40 4.72
CA ARG A 453 8.22 17.34 3.28
C ARG A 453 7.14 17.93 2.38
N MET A 454 6.07 18.44 2.95
CA MET A 454 5.04 19.16 2.22
C MET A 454 5.44 20.63 2.07
N TYR A 455 5.59 21.13 0.84
CA TYR A 455 6.08 22.51 0.61
C TYR A 455 4.98 23.55 0.84
N GLU A 456 3.70 23.23 0.60
CA GLU A 456 2.57 24.15 0.65
C GLU A 456 2.38 24.84 2.02
N PRO A 457 2.44 24.14 3.18
CA PRO A 457 2.34 24.80 4.46
C PRO A 457 3.45 25.82 4.69
N HIS A 458 4.67 25.50 4.26
CA HIS A 458 5.82 26.41 4.37
C HIS A 458 5.65 27.63 3.46
N PHE A 459 5.21 27.43 2.21
CA PHE A 459 4.94 28.52 1.27
C PHE A 459 3.78 29.41 1.75
N ASN A 460 2.68 28.82 2.20
CA ASN A 460 1.53 29.56 2.70
C ASN A 460 1.90 30.35 3.97
N PHE A 461 2.68 29.78 4.88
CA PHE A 461 3.18 30.49 6.05
C PHE A 461 4.10 31.66 5.67
N ALA A 462 5.00 31.46 4.70
CA ALA A 462 5.84 32.50 4.17
C ALA A 462 5.02 33.66 3.58
N THR A 463 4.00 33.33 2.79
CA THR A 463 3.10 34.34 2.18
C THR A 463 2.30 35.13 3.22
N ILE A 464 1.85 34.48 4.30
CA ILE A 464 1.16 35.16 5.41
C ILE A 464 2.14 36.09 6.12
N SER A 465 3.34 35.60 6.43
CA SER A 465 4.36 36.41 7.13
C SER A 465 4.81 37.62 6.31
N ASP A 466 4.92 37.47 5.00
CA ASP A 466 5.21 38.58 4.07
C ASP A 466 4.11 39.65 4.11
N LYS A 467 2.82 39.23 4.04
CA LYS A 467 1.67 40.16 4.10
C LYS A 467 1.56 40.93 5.43
N ILE A 468 2.04 40.36 6.51
CA ILE A 468 2.04 41.01 7.86
C ILE A 468 3.25 41.91 8.02
N GLY A 469 4.28 41.78 7.14
CA GLY A 469 5.52 42.55 7.22
C GLY A 469 6.64 41.84 8.02
N ASP A 470 6.43 40.60 8.45
CA ASP A 470 7.47 39.79 9.10
C ASP A 470 8.36 39.13 8.03
N LEU A 471 9.20 39.96 7.41
CA LEU A 471 10.01 39.53 6.26
C LEU A 471 11.03 38.46 6.63
N GLN A 472 11.54 38.45 7.87
CA GLN A 472 12.51 37.48 8.31
C GLN A 472 11.91 36.08 8.41
N ARG A 473 10.74 35.94 9.07
CA ARG A 473 10.03 34.66 9.14
C ARG A 473 9.55 34.21 7.78
N SER A 474 9.09 35.14 6.94
CA SER A 474 8.73 34.87 5.56
C SER A 474 9.90 34.23 4.77
N TYR A 475 11.08 34.83 4.88
CA TYR A 475 12.26 34.30 4.18
C TYR A 475 12.67 32.92 4.66
N VAL A 476 12.68 32.69 5.98
CA VAL A 476 13.02 31.35 6.55
C VAL A 476 12.03 30.29 6.09
N ALA A 477 10.74 30.59 6.09
CA ALA A 477 9.72 29.64 5.65
C ALA A 477 9.78 29.41 4.13
N ALA A 478 10.01 30.45 3.33
CA ALA A 478 10.17 30.33 1.88
C ALA A 478 11.38 29.47 1.52
N ARG A 479 12.50 29.62 2.27
CA ARG A 479 13.69 28.77 2.06
C ARG A 479 13.39 27.29 2.35
N LYS A 480 12.67 26.99 3.42
CA LYS A 480 12.23 25.61 3.70
C LYS A 480 11.34 25.05 2.59
N SER A 481 10.42 25.86 2.05
CA SER A 481 9.58 25.47 0.92
C SER A 481 10.43 25.18 -0.34
N GLU A 482 11.46 26.01 -0.62
CA GLU A 482 12.39 25.81 -1.73
C GLU A 482 13.24 24.53 -1.56
N GLU A 483 13.68 24.23 -0.33
CA GLU A 483 14.44 23.01 -0.02
C GLU A 483 13.63 21.74 -0.30
N VAL A 484 12.32 21.78 -0.01
CA VAL A 484 11.41 20.66 -0.25
C VAL A 484 11.06 20.54 -1.74
N PHE A 485 10.71 21.66 -2.38
CA PHE A 485 10.34 21.68 -3.80
C PHE A 485 11.04 22.83 -4.55
N PRO A 486 12.25 22.59 -5.08
CA PRO A 486 13.05 23.62 -5.75
C PRO A 486 12.42 24.22 -6.99
N ASP A 487 11.54 23.48 -7.67
CA ASP A 487 10.91 23.93 -8.93
C ASP A 487 9.66 24.79 -8.74
N HIS A 488 9.24 25.06 -7.49
CA HIS A 488 8.10 25.91 -7.24
C HIS A 488 8.38 27.38 -7.58
N VAL A 489 7.85 27.84 -8.68
CA VAL A 489 8.11 29.18 -9.26
C VAL A 489 7.73 30.29 -8.29
N ASP A 490 6.58 30.20 -7.64
CA ASP A 490 6.10 31.22 -6.72
C ASP A 490 6.98 31.36 -5.46
N THR A 491 7.55 30.26 -4.98
CA THR A 491 8.51 30.29 -3.86
C THR A 491 9.80 31.02 -4.28
N ARG A 492 10.33 30.73 -5.46
CA ARG A 492 11.52 31.42 -5.99
C ARG A 492 11.28 32.92 -6.13
N HIS A 493 10.16 33.30 -6.73
CA HIS A 493 9.81 34.73 -6.88
C HIS A 493 9.67 35.44 -5.51
N LEU A 494 9.07 34.77 -4.53
CA LEU A 494 8.99 35.31 -3.17
C LEU A 494 10.37 35.51 -2.57
N ILE A 495 11.24 34.54 -2.68
CA ILE A 495 12.62 34.59 -2.17
C ILE A 495 13.42 35.71 -2.84
N GLU A 496 13.34 35.82 -4.18
CA GLU A 496 14.02 36.89 -4.93
C GLU A 496 13.54 38.27 -4.49
N ARG A 497 12.25 38.47 -4.34
CA ARG A 497 11.66 39.72 -3.85
C ARG A 497 12.14 40.06 -2.45
N LEU A 498 12.16 39.08 -1.54
CA LEU A 498 12.65 39.27 -0.16
C LEU A 498 14.13 39.59 -0.12
N LYS A 499 14.97 38.94 -0.95
CA LYS A 499 16.41 39.26 -1.09
C LYS A 499 16.62 40.68 -1.58
N GLN A 500 15.87 41.14 -2.58
CA GLN A 500 15.94 42.53 -3.06
C GLN A 500 15.57 43.52 -1.95
N HIS A 501 14.54 43.22 -1.16
CA HIS A 501 14.12 44.06 -0.05
C HIS A 501 15.22 44.14 1.03
N PHE A 502 15.83 43.01 1.40
CA PHE A 502 16.96 43.00 2.37
C PHE A 502 18.23 43.68 1.84
N ALA A 503 18.41 43.72 0.54
CA ALA A 503 19.57 44.44 -0.06
C ALA A 503 19.39 45.96 -0.09
N MET A 504 18.13 46.45 0.10
CA MET A 504 17.82 47.88 0.16
C MET A 504 17.80 48.45 1.61
N LEU A 505 17.76 47.55 2.61
CA LEU A 505 17.88 47.88 4.02
C LEU A 505 19.33 47.96 4.48
#